data_a9be1d4ee85e7b817317371d297aa849
#
_entry.id   a9be1d4ee85e7b817317371d297aa849
#
_cell.length_a   1.000
_cell.length_b   1.000
_cell.length_c   1.000
_cell.angle_alpha   90.00
_cell.angle_beta   90.00
_cell.angle_gamma   90.00
#
_symmetry.space_group_name_H-M   'P 1'
#
loop_
_entity.id
_entity.type
_entity.pdbx_description
1 polymer ?
#
loop_
_entity_poly.entity_id
_entity_poly.type
_entity_poly.pdbx_seq_one_letter_code
_entity_poly.pdbx_strand_id
1 'polypeptide(L)'
;YAQKDDDVSACMMEHGALAVLSLDGYMAVDIDAGSLAAGDKVSVTVDEKTYPGTVDKLQSGKATVLLTDNGPAVDAAASVQDADGNTVGSGTLYIHNPLLITGYAGVVSAVNTAENRQVYAGNSLFTLRDTAYSANYESVLKNRREKEEDLMALLGMYSAGAVTAPFDGSVSS
;
A
#
# COMPACT_ATOMS: atom_id res chain seq x y z
N TYR A 1 8.25 -8.01 -5.02
CA TYR A 1 9.69 -7.75 -4.79
C TYR A 1 10.45 -9.05 -4.54
N ALA A 2 10.04 -9.83 -3.52
CA ALA A 2 10.78 -11.02 -3.10
C ALA A 2 10.71 -12.14 -4.13
N GLN A 3 11.86 -12.74 -4.42
CA GLN A 3 12.03 -13.85 -5.34
C GLN A 3 12.52 -15.09 -4.56
N LYS A 4 12.52 -16.23 -5.27
CA LYS A 4 13.06 -17.46 -4.69
C LYS A 4 14.56 -17.28 -4.35
N ASP A 5 14.93 -17.78 -3.20
CA ASP A 5 16.25 -17.74 -2.58
C ASP A 5 16.67 -16.36 -2.02
N ASP A 6 15.78 -15.36 -2.04
CA ASP A 6 16.02 -14.07 -1.37
C ASP A 6 15.98 -14.23 0.17
N ASP A 7 16.86 -13.49 0.84
CA ASP A 7 16.80 -13.29 2.27
C ASP A 7 15.70 -12.29 2.62
N VAL A 8 14.79 -12.69 3.50
CA VAL A 8 13.62 -11.90 3.90
C VAL A 8 14.05 -10.57 4.52
N SER A 9 15.07 -10.57 5.38
CA SER A 9 15.52 -9.34 6.05
C SER A 9 16.17 -8.37 5.06
N ALA A 10 16.93 -8.88 4.10
CA ALA A 10 17.54 -8.07 3.05
C ALA A 10 16.44 -7.42 2.16
N CYS A 11 15.46 -8.22 1.71
CA CYS A 11 14.32 -7.73 0.94
C CYS A 11 13.52 -6.65 1.69
N MET A 12 13.29 -6.85 3.00
CA MET A 12 12.61 -5.87 3.85
C MET A 12 13.42 -4.59 4.03
N MET A 13 14.75 -4.67 4.09
CA MET A 13 15.61 -3.48 4.18
C MET A 13 15.62 -2.68 2.87
N GLU A 14 15.58 -3.35 1.74
CA GLU A 14 15.66 -2.72 0.42
C GLU A 14 14.31 -2.15 -0.04
N HIS A 15 13.23 -2.92 0.13
CA HIS A 15 11.91 -2.59 -0.44
C HIS A 15 10.84 -2.27 0.61
N GLY A 16 11.08 -2.55 1.89
CA GLY A 16 10.09 -2.38 2.96
C GLY A 16 8.96 -3.42 2.96
N ALA A 17 8.92 -4.30 1.97
CA ALA A 17 7.91 -5.35 1.84
C ALA A 17 8.43 -6.52 0.99
N LEU A 18 7.87 -7.70 1.18
CA LEU A 18 8.08 -8.87 0.31
C LEU A 18 7.23 -8.78 -0.96
N ALA A 19 6.01 -8.27 -0.81
CA ALA A 19 5.07 -8.01 -1.89
C ALA A 19 4.12 -6.89 -1.49
N VAL A 20 3.42 -6.32 -2.47
CA VAL A 20 2.32 -5.38 -2.26
C VAL A 20 1.06 -5.98 -2.85
N LEU A 21 -0.02 -6.00 -2.08
CA LEU A 21 -1.35 -6.39 -2.55
C LEU A 21 -2.19 -5.14 -2.79
N SER A 22 -2.93 -5.14 -3.88
CA SER A 22 -4.02 -4.19 -4.13
C SER A 22 -5.27 -4.70 -3.41
N LEU A 23 -5.84 -3.92 -2.49
CA LEU A 23 -7.01 -4.34 -1.72
C LEU A 23 -8.33 -4.07 -2.42
N ASP A 24 -8.36 -3.14 -3.35
CA ASP A 24 -9.58 -2.68 -4.02
C ASP A 24 -9.60 -2.91 -5.53
N GLY A 25 -8.52 -3.45 -6.09
CA GLY A 25 -8.42 -3.73 -7.52
C GLY A 25 -8.17 -2.50 -8.38
N TYR A 26 -7.68 -1.40 -7.78
CA TYR A 26 -7.39 -0.17 -8.51
C TYR A 26 -5.94 0.27 -8.38
N MET A 27 -5.46 0.84 -9.47
CA MET A 27 -4.32 1.72 -9.50
C MET A 27 -4.78 3.17 -9.55
N ALA A 28 -3.92 4.08 -9.15
CA ALA A 28 -4.18 5.51 -9.19
C ALA A 28 -3.03 6.26 -9.87
N VAL A 29 -3.37 7.41 -10.45
CA VAL A 29 -2.42 8.42 -10.88
C VAL A 29 -2.90 9.78 -10.39
N ASP A 30 -1.98 10.58 -9.84
CA ASP A 30 -2.25 11.95 -9.42
C ASP A 30 -1.77 12.91 -10.50
N ILE A 31 -2.69 13.75 -10.94
CA ILE A 31 -2.44 14.82 -11.92
C ILE A 31 -2.90 16.16 -11.40
N ASP A 32 -2.58 17.25 -12.05
CA ASP A 32 -3.16 18.54 -11.72
C ASP A 32 -4.66 18.53 -12.03
N ALA A 33 -5.48 19.05 -11.11
CA ALA A 33 -6.93 18.96 -11.21
C ALA A 33 -7.50 19.67 -12.44
N GLY A 34 -6.90 20.80 -12.83
CA GLY A 34 -7.37 21.60 -13.97
C GLY A 34 -8.87 21.89 -13.88
N SER A 35 -9.62 21.48 -14.91
CA SER A 35 -11.08 21.60 -14.99
C SER A 35 -11.83 20.32 -14.60
N LEU A 36 -11.13 19.28 -14.14
CA LEU A 36 -11.74 18.00 -13.79
C LEU A 36 -12.58 18.09 -12.53
N ALA A 37 -13.65 17.30 -12.47
CA ALA A 37 -14.50 17.13 -11.30
C ALA A 37 -14.51 15.66 -10.86
N ALA A 38 -14.79 15.44 -9.56
CA ALA A 38 -14.94 14.08 -9.04
C ALA A 38 -16.09 13.35 -9.76
N GLY A 39 -15.83 12.12 -10.17
CA GLY A 39 -16.75 11.30 -10.96
C GLY A 39 -16.57 11.40 -12.47
N ASP A 40 -15.76 12.35 -12.97
CA ASP A 40 -15.50 12.48 -14.41
C ASP A 40 -14.88 11.21 -14.98
N LYS A 41 -15.30 10.84 -16.18
CA LYS A 41 -14.73 9.72 -16.94
C LYS A 41 -13.60 10.22 -17.79
N VAL A 42 -12.48 9.55 -17.69
CA VAL A 42 -11.25 9.89 -18.41
C VAL A 42 -10.65 8.63 -19.04
N SER A 43 -9.72 8.83 -19.94
CA SER A 43 -8.93 7.77 -20.55
C SER A 43 -7.49 7.87 -20.04
N VAL A 44 -6.94 6.76 -19.55
CA VAL A 44 -5.58 6.68 -19.04
C VAL A 44 -4.76 5.81 -19.99
N THR A 45 -3.74 6.39 -20.60
CA THR A 45 -2.84 5.66 -21.51
C THR A 45 -1.55 5.32 -20.78
N VAL A 46 -1.21 4.03 -20.78
CA VAL A 46 0.00 3.44 -20.19
C VAL A 46 0.60 2.47 -21.21
N ASP A 47 1.87 2.63 -21.53
CA ASP A 47 2.58 1.75 -22.49
C ASP A 47 1.77 1.49 -23.77
N GLU A 48 1.27 2.58 -24.41
CA GLU A 48 0.47 2.55 -25.65
C GLU A 48 -0.94 1.89 -25.50
N LYS A 49 -1.31 1.43 -24.31
CA LYS A 49 -2.64 0.89 -24.02
C LYS A 49 -3.49 1.91 -23.29
N THR A 50 -4.75 1.99 -23.66
CA THR A 50 -5.71 2.91 -23.04
C THR A 50 -6.65 2.14 -22.13
N TYR A 51 -6.79 2.63 -20.92
CA TYR A 51 -7.66 2.09 -19.87
C TYR A 51 -8.72 3.12 -19.50
N PRO A 52 -9.97 2.71 -19.25
CA PRO A 52 -10.99 3.61 -18.71
C PRO A 52 -10.60 4.02 -17.29
N GLY A 53 -10.66 5.30 -17.01
CA GLY A 53 -10.41 5.88 -15.70
C GLY A 53 -11.59 6.69 -15.17
N THR A 54 -11.57 6.96 -13.87
CA THR A 54 -12.55 7.82 -13.21
C THR A 54 -11.82 8.70 -12.20
N VAL A 55 -12.15 9.98 -12.17
CA VAL A 55 -11.66 10.90 -11.14
C VAL A 55 -12.33 10.56 -9.82
N ASP A 56 -11.56 10.08 -8.85
CA ASP A 56 -12.04 9.69 -7.52
C ASP A 56 -12.23 10.92 -6.63
N LYS A 57 -11.17 11.68 -6.47
CA LYS A 57 -11.16 12.84 -5.58
C LYS A 57 -10.30 13.97 -6.11
N LEU A 58 -10.60 15.16 -5.59
CA LEU A 58 -9.83 16.38 -5.80
C LEU A 58 -9.33 16.87 -4.45
N GLN A 59 -8.03 17.00 -4.31
CA GLN A 59 -7.43 17.47 -3.07
C GLN A 59 -6.19 18.32 -3.35
N SER A 60 -6.12 19.50 -2.74
CA SER A 60 -4.95 20.39 -2.83
C SER A 60 -4.52 20.72 -4.27
N GLY A 61 -5.50 20.86 -5.20
CA GLY A 61 -5.24 21.16 -6.60
C GLY A 61 -4.81 19.95 -7.44
N LYS A 62 -4.83 18.75 -6.88
CA LYS A 62 -4.58 17.50 -7.58
C LYS A 62 -5.88 16.70 -7.74
N ALA A 63 -5.97 15.97 -8.84
CA ALA A 63 -7.01 14.98 -9.10
C ALA A 63 -6.38 13.58 -9.02
N THR A 64 -6.97 12.71 -8.21
CA THR A 64 -6.62 11.29 -8.18
C THR A 64 -7.52 10.57 -9.16
N VAL A 65 -6.95 9.95 -10.17
CA VAL A 65 -7.66 9.17 -11.20
C VAL A 65 -7.44 7.69 -10.94
N LEU A 66 -8.53 6.94 -10.82
CA LEU A 66 -8.51 5.50 -10.64
C LEU A 66 -8.68 4.78 -11.99
N LEU A 67 -7.94 3.69 -12.15
CA LEU A 67 -8.09 2.73 -13.24
C LEU A 67 -7.91 1.31 -12.71
N THR A 68 -8.21 0.30 -13.51
CA THR A 68 -8.02 -1.10 -13.11
C THR A 68 -6.55 -1.42 -12.83
N ASP A 69 -6.28 -2.26 -11.83
CA ASP A 69 -4.95 -2.81 -11.57
C ASP A 69 -4.62 -4.02 -12.48
N ASN A 70 -5.57 -4.47 -13.29
CA ASN A 70 -5.37 -5.59 -14.21
C ASN A 70 -4.75 -5.11 -15.52
N GLY A 71 -3.46 -5.23 -15.62
CA GLY A 71 -2.68 -4.98 -16.83
C GLY A 71 -1.62 -3.89 -16.74
N PRO A 72 -1.89 -2.69 -16.17
CA PRO A 72 -0.86 -1.69 -16.00
C PRO A 72 0.20 -2.11 -14.98
N ALA A 73 1.45 -1.72 -15.20
CA ALA A 73 2.52 -1.94 -14.21
C ALA A 73 2.56 -0.81 -13.18
N VAL A 74 2.98 -1.13 -11.96
CA VAL A 74 3.30 -0.13 -10.93
C VAL A 74 4.50 0.69 -11.41
N ASP A 75 4.54 1.97 -11.04
CA ASP A 75 5.56 2.95 -11.44
C ASP A 75 5.62 3.27 -12.95
N ALA A 76 4.69 2.73 -13.74
CA ALA A 76 4.59 3.10 -15.15
C ALA A 76 4.14 4.55 -15.33
N ALA A 77 4.65 5.20 -16.36
CA ALA A 77 4.19 6.53 -16.75
C ALA A 77 2.80 6.45 -17.39
N ALA A 78 1.90 7.30 -16.92
CA ALA A 78 0.53 7.38 -17.41
C ALA A 78 0.20 8.77 -17.92
N SER A 79 -0.53 8.84 -19.02
CA SER A 79 -1.11 10.08 -19.58
C SER A 79 -2.64 10.01 -19.47
N VAL A 80 -3.24 11.07 -18.96
CA VAL A 80 -4.69 11.15 -18.75
C VAL A 80 -5.29 12.10 -19.77
N GLN A 81 -6.37 11.66 -20.41
CA GLN A 81 -7.15 12.43 -21.37
C GLN A 81 -8.60 12.56 -20.89
N ASP A 82 -9.20 13.75 -21.14
CA ASP A 82 -10.61 14.00 -20.88
C ASP A 82 -11.52 13.27 -21.91
N ALA A 83 -12.83 13.46 -21.76
CA ALA A 83 -13.81 12.87 -22.68
C ALA A 83 -13.71 13.39 -24.13
N ASP A 84 -13.11 14.55 -24.33
CA ASP A 84 -12.88 15.16 -25.64
C ASP A 84 -11.55 14.74 -26.28
N GLY A 85 -10.75 13.94 -25.57
CA GLY A 85 -9.46 13.44 -26.03
C GLY A 85 -8.28 14.39 -25.79
N ASN A 86 -8.49 15.49 -25.05
CA ASN A 86 -7.40 16.39 -24.69
C ASN A 86 -6.60 15.82 -23.53
N THR A 87 -5.29 15.88 -23.63
CA THR A 87 -4.43 15.50 -22.49
C THR A 87 -4.56 16.51 -21.36
N VAL A 88 -5.03 16.07 -20.21
CA VAL A 88 -5.24 16.91 -19.01
C VAL A 88 -4.13 16.77 -17.98
N GLY A 89 -3.30 15.74 -18.09
CA GLY A 89 -2.15 15.57 -17.23
C GLY A 89 -1.41 14.26 -17.44
N SER A 90 -0.30 14.11 -16.74
CA SER A 90 0.48 12.87 -16.69
C SER A 90 1.06 12.67 -15.29
N GLY A 91 1.33 11.43 -14.95
CA GLY A 91 1.90 11.06 -13.67
C GLY A 91 2.40 9.63 -13.68
N THR A 92 2.80 9.14 -12.51
CA THR A 92 3.26 7.77 -12.30
C THR A 92 2.16 6.97 -11.61
N LEU A 93 1.92 5.76 -12.08
CA LEU A 93 0.93 4.85 -11.50
C LEU A 93 1.41 4.30 -10.16
N TYR A 94 0.48 4.20 -9.23
CA TYR A 94 0.69 3.52 -7.95
C TYR A 94 -0.55 2.71 -7.56
N ILE A 95 -0.39 1.73 -6.67
CA ILE A 95 -1.52 0.95 -6.14
C ILE A 95 -2.35 1.85 -5.23
N HIS A 96 -3.65 2.00 -5.53
CA HIS A 96 -4.52 2.95 -4.82
C HIS A 96 -4.68 2.62 -3.33
N ASN A 97 -4.90 1.35 -3.00
CA ASN A 97 -5.05 0.89 -1.62
C ASN A 97 -4.08 -0.29 -1.35
N PRO A 98 -2.80 0.00 -1.08
CA PRO A 98 -1.78 -1.03 -0.94
C PRO A 98 -1.79 -1.67 0.45
N LEU A 99 -1.65 -3.01 0.49
CA LEU A 99 -1.29 -3.75 1.68
C LEU A 99 0.12 -4.31 1.51
N LEU A 100 1.05 -3.87 2.34
CA LEU A 100 2.42 -4.35 2.36
C LEU A 100 2.48 -5.71 3.05
N ILE A 101 2.97 -6.71 2.34
CA ILE A 101 3.23 -8.03 2.90
C ILE A 101 4.65 -8.04 3.43
N THR A 102 4.77 -8.19 4.73
CA THR A 102 6.03 -8.10 5.45
C THR A 102 6.46 -9.47 5.99
N GLY A 103 7.76 -9.62 6.19
CA GLY A 103 8.38 -10.77 6.84
C GLY A 103 9.51 -10.32 7.76
N TYR A 104 9.98 -11.21 8.62
CA TYR A 104 10.98 -10.82 9.61
C TYR A 104 12.31 -11.58 9.45
N ALA A 105 12.26 -12.82 9.01
CA ALA A 105 13.47 -13.62 8.78
C ALA A 105 13.18 -14.84 7.91
N GLY A 106 14.23 -15.47 7.49
CA GLY A 106 14.23 -16.67 6.67
C GLY A 106 14.64 -16.37 5.23
N VAL A 107 14.62 -17.40 4.44
CA VAL A 107 14.91 -17.37 3.01
C VAL A 107 13.67 -17.83 2.26
N VAL A 108 13.30 -17.12 1.22
CA VAL A 108 12.17 -17.48 0.36
C VAL A 108 12.49 -18.78 -0.38
N SER A 109 11.85 -19.88 -0.02
CA SER A 109 12.04 -21.17 -0.70
C SER A 109 11.16 -21.34 -1.92
N ALA A 110 9.98 -20.71 -1.91
CA ALA A 110 9.09 -20.65 -3.06
C ALA A 110 8.21 -19.39 -3.04
N VAL A 111 7.94 -18.85 -4.23
CA VAL A 111 6.91 -17.85 -4.47
C VAL A 111 5.69 -18.58 -5.03
N ASN A 112 4.56 -18.51 -4.30
CA ASN A 112 3.37 -19.33 -4.59
C ASN A 112 2.31 -18.55 -5.39
N THR A 113 2.59 -17.31 -5.75
CA THR A 113 1.73 -16.45 -6.56
C THR A 113 2.53 -15.81 -7.69
N ALA A 114 1.87 -15.15 -8.60
CA ALA A 114 2.48 -14.39 -9.66
C ALA A 114 1.97 -12.94 -9.62
N GLU A 115 2.70 -12.05 -10.26
CA GLU A 115 2.29 -10.67 -10.46
C GLU A 115 0.92 -10.60 -11.15
N ASN A 116 0.09 -9.64 -10.76
CA ASN A 116 -1.27 -9.42 -11.26
C ASN A 116 -2.22 -10.63 -11.07
N ARG A 117 -1.92 -11.52 -10.14
CA ARG A 117 -2.79 -12.65 -9.85
C ARG A 117 -3.64 -12.39 -8.61
N GLN A 118 -4.93 -12.60 -8.75
CA GLN A 118 -5.85 -12.51 -7.63
C GLN A 118 -5.54 -13.57 -6.56
N VAL A 119 -5.49 -13.15 -5.32
CA VAL A 119 -5.28 -14.00 -4.15
C VAL A 119 -6.42 -13.83 -3.16
N TYR A 120 -6.67 -14.86 -2.35
CA TYR A 120 -7.74 -14.89 -1.37
C TYR A 120 -7.17 -15.08 0.04
N ALA A 121 -7.94 -14.71 1.04
CA ALA A 121 -7.56 -14.93 2.44
C ALA A 121 -7.21 -16.41 2.68
N GLY A 122 -6.05 -16.63 3.32
CA GLY A 122 -5.52 -17.98 3.57
C GLY A 122 -4.65 -18.54 2.45
N ASN A 123 -4.54 -17.90 1.28
CA ASN A 123 -3.56 -18.31 0.28
C ASN A 123 -2.14 -18.08 0.78
N SER A 124 -1.27 -19.07 0.58
CA SER A 124 0.15 -18.92 0.83
C SER A 124 0.79 -18.13 -0.31
N LEU A 125 1.40 -16.99 0.00
CA LEU A 125 2.11 -16.14 -0.98
C LEU A 125 3.56 -16.59 -1.12
N PHE A 126 4.21 -16.87 -0.01
CA PHE A 126 5.61 -17.30 0.07
C PHE A 126 5.73 -18.52 0.96
N THR A 127 6.62 -19.42 0.61
CA THR A 127 7.11 -20.46 1.51
C THR A 127 8.49 -20.07 1.97
N LEU A 128 8.72 -20.06 3.29
CA LEU A 128 10.00 -19.66 3.88
C LEU A 128 10.71 -20.88 4.48
N ARG A 129 12.04 -20.83 4.49
CA ARG A 129 12.94 -21.74 5.22
C ARG A 129 13.82 -20.93 6.16
N ASP A 130 14.49 -21.60 7.08
CA ASP A 130 15.45 -20.99 8.01
C ASP A 130 14.87 -19.80 8.81
N THR A 131 13.59 -19.95 9.24
CA THR A 131 12.83 -18.91 9.94
C THR A 131 13.10 -18.87 11.44
N ALA A 132 14.08 -19.65 11.95
CA ALA A 132 14.38 -19.69 13.36
C ALA A 132 15.05 -18.38 13.82
N TYR A 133 14.36 -17.67 14.70
CA TYR A 133 14.93 -16.50 15.38
C TYR A 133 15.75 -16.90 16.61
N SER A 134 16.74 -16.10 16.93
CA SER A 134 17.24 -16.11 18.31
C SER A 134 16.15 -15.53 19.23
N ALA A 135 16.00 -16.08 20.44
CA ALA A 135 15.07 -15.57 21.46
C ALA A 135 15.29 -14.07 21.76
N ASN A 136 16.52 -13.60 21.57
CA ASN A 136 16.88 -12.19 21.71
C ASN A 136 16.23 -11.31 20.63
N TYR A 137 16.20 -11.76 19.38
CA TYR A 137 15.56 -11.01 18.29
C TYR A 137 14.04 -10.92 18.47
N GLU A 138 13.40 -12.02 18.88
CA GLU A 138 11.97 -12.01 19.21
C GLU A 138 11.64 -11.03 20.33
N SER A 139 12.48 -10.99 21.37
CA SER A 139 12.35 -10.04 22.48
C SER A 139 12.47 -8.59 22.01
N VAL A 140 13.42 -8.29 21.13
CA VAL A 140 13.60 -6.93 20.56
C VAL A 140 12.38 -6.52 19.73
N LEU A 141 11.84 -7.41 18.90
CA LEU A 141 10.64 -7.14 18.11
C LEU A 141 9.40 -6.87 18.99
N LYS A 142 9.25 -7.67 20.06
CA LYS A 142 8.17 -7.47 21.02
C LYS A 142 8.28 -6.10 21.70
N ASN A 143 9.45 -5.77 22.21
CA ASN A 143 9.71 -4.48 22.86
C ASN A 143 9.48 -3.31 21.90
N ARG A 144 9.86 -3.43 20.63
CA ARG A 144 9.59 -2.41 19.61
C ARG A 144 8.10 -2.19 19.44
N ARG A 145 7.32 -3.25 19.28
CA ARG A 145 5.86 -3.17 19.11
C ARG A 145 5.19 -2.49 20.32
N GLU A 146 5.58 -2.87 21.53
CA GLU A 146 5.08 -2.25 22.76
C GLU A 146 5.38 -0.74 22.76
N LYS A 147 6.57 -0.32 22.32
CA LYS A 147 6.92 1.10 22.25
C LYS A 147 6.17 1.86 21.14
N GLU A 148 5.88 1.22 20.03
CA GLU A 148 5.03 1.79 18.96
C GLU A 148 3.59 2.00 19.46
N GLU A 149 3.03 1.05 20.21
CA GLU A 149 1.71 1.16 20.83
C GLU A 149 1.67 2.29 21.88
N ASP A 150 2.67 2.36 22.77
CA ASP A 150 2.83 3.46 23.73
C ASP A 150 2.89 4.83 23.03
N LEU A 151 3.66 4.93 21.95
CA LEU A 151 3.80 6.16 21.18
C LEU A 151 2.47 6.57 20.54
N MET A 152 1.74 5.63 19.97
CA MET A 152 0.42 5.91 19.36
C MET A 152 -0.59 6.35 20.40
N ALA A 153 -0.57 5.76 21.60
CA ALA A 153 -1.42 6.17 22.72
C ALA A 153 -1.08 7.61 23.17
N LEU A 154 0.21 7.93 23.31
CA LEU A 154 0.66 9.28 23.67
C LEU A 154 0.30 10.33 22.60
N LEU A 155 0.44 10.01 21.32
CA LEU A 155 0.03 10.89 20.23
C LEU A 155 -1.48 11.11 20.22
N GLY A 156 -2.26 10.07 20.53
CA GLY A 156 -3.70 10.17 20.70
C GLY A 156 -4.09 11.13 21.84
N MET A 157 -3.45 11.02 23.00
CA MET A 157 -3.66 11.93 24.12
C MET A 157 -3.25 13.36 23.79
N TYR A 158 -2.12 13.53 23.12
CA TYR A 158 -1.62 14.85 22.72
C TYR A 158 -2.58 15.53 21.72
N SER A 159 -3.06 14.81 20.71
CA SER A 159 -4.00 15.33 19.72
C SER A 159 -5.39 15.63 20.30
N ALA A 160 -5.85 14.83 21.29
CA ALA A 160 -7.10 15.04 21.97
C ALA A 160 -7.04 16.15 23.03
N GLY A 161 -5.84 16.53 23.48
CA GLY A 161 -5.64 17.48 24.58
C GLY A 161 -6.20 17.02 25.92
N ALA A 162 -6.49 15.73 26.09
CA ALA A 162 -7.12 15.14 27.28
C ALA A 162 -6.68 13.68 27.46
N VAL A 163 -6.63 13.25 28.72
CA VAL A 163 -6.51 11.86 29.10
C VAL A 163 -7.91 11.33 29.39
N THR A 164 -8.36 10.35 28.61
CA THR A 164 -9.68 9.74 28.75
C THR A 164 -9.59 8.36 29.43
N ALA A 165 -10.62 7.97 30.17
CA ALA A 165 -10.68 6.63 30.75
C ALA A 165 -10.76 5.59 29.62
N PRO A 166 -9.89 4.56 29.60
CA PRO A 166 -9.93 3.52 28.59
C PRO A 166 -11.04 2.50 28.79
N PHE A 167 -11.63 2.47 30.00
CA PHE A 167 -12.71 1.55 30.39
C PHE A 167 -13.68 2.25 31.30
N ASP A 168 -14.90 1.72 31.42
CA ASP A 168 -15.87 2.16 32.38
C ASP A 168 -15.40 1.76 33.80
N GLY A 169 -15.39 2.70 34.71
CA GLY A 169 -14.94 2.46 36.10
C GLY A 169 -15.16 3.65 37.01
N SER A 170 -14.89 3.47 38.29
CA SER A 170 -14.94 4.53 39.29
C SER A 170 -13.53 5.00 39.61
N VAL A 171 -13.32 6.32 39.62
CA VAL A 171 -12.06 6.90 40.08
C VAL A 171 -11.98 6.80 41.59
N SER A 172 -10.99 6.06 42.10
CA SER A 172 -10.62 6.05 43.50
C SER A 172 -9.31 6.81 43.67
N SER A 173 -9.29 7.76 44.60
CA SER A 173 -8.12 8.55 44.95
C SER A 173 -6.99 7.73 45.55
#